data_d48fe23964f3c34c3a873d0860f0c0ae
#
_entry.id   d48fe23964f3c34c3a873d0860f0c0ae
#
_cell.length_a   1.000
_cell.length_b   1.000
_cell.length_c   1.000
_cell.angle_alpha   90.00
_cell.angle_beta   90.00
_cell.angle_gamma   90.00
#
_symmetry.space_group_name_H-M   'P 1'
#
loop_
_entity.id
_entity.type
_entity.pdbx_description
1 polymer ?
#
loop_
_entity_poly.entity_id
_entity_poly.type
_entity_poly.pdbx_seq_one_letter_code
_entity_poly.pdbx_strand_id
1 'polypeptide(L)'
;VKTDDTLVRDYLAAVARESALLPPDARQELMADLGEHIEVALAQRPGGVREILAEMGDPRAIAATAMQELGDGRGAGSGPDRGFGVGPG
;
A
#
# COMPACT_ATOMS: atom_id res chain seq x y z
N VAL A 1 -13.59 4.36 -23.11
CA VAL A 1 -12.25 4.72 -22.63
C VAL A 1 -12.34 5.21 -21.20
N LYS A 2 -11.50 4.68 -20.34
CA LYS A 2 -11.52 5.07 -18.94
C LYS A 2 -10.77 6.38 -18.73
N THR A 3 -11.35 7.24 -17.89
CA THR A 3 -10.66 8.46 -17.49
C THR A 3 -9.59 8.14 -16.46
N ASP A 4 -8.70 9.10 -16.23
CA ASP A 4 -7.65 8.94 -15.21
C ASP A 4 -8.26 8.64 -13.85
N ASP A 5 -9.31 9.38 -13.47
CA ASP A 5 -9.98 9.15 -12.20
C ASP A 5 -10.53 7.73 -12.09
N THR A 6 -11.11 7.24 -13.19
CA THR A 6 -11.66 5.88 -13.20
C THR A 6 -10.54 4.85 -13.03
N LEU A 7 -9.42 5.06 -13.71
CA LEU A 7 -8.29 4.13 -13.60
C LEU A 7 -7.77 4.08 -12.16
N VAL A 8 -7.63 5.23 -11.53
CA VAL A 8 -7.19 5.28 -10.13
C VAL A 8 -8.20 4.59 -9.23
N ARG A 9 -9.48 4.90 -9.42
CA ARG A 9 -10.52 4.30 -8.59
C ARG A 9 -10.57 2.79 -8.74
N ASP A 10 -10.47 2.30 -9.98
CA ASP A 10 -10.48 0.86 -10.23
C ASP A 10 -9.27 0.19 -9.60
N TYR A 11 -8.11 0.83 -9.69
CA TYR A 11 -6.90 0.30 -9.10
C TYR A 11 -7.04 0.19 -7.58
N LEU A 12 -7.50 1.26 -6.94
CA LEU A 12 -7.67 1.25 -5.50
C LEU A 12 -8.74 0.25 -5.07
N ALA A 13 -9.82 0.13 -5.85
CA ALA A 13 -10.84 -0.87 -5.56
C ALA A 13 -10.28 -2.29 -5.64
N ALA A 14 -9.39 -2.53 -6.62
CA ALA A 14 -8.76 -3.84 -6.74
C ALA A 14 -7.86 -4.13 -5.55
N VAL A 15 -7.08 -3.13 -5.10
CA VAL A 15 -6.26 -3.31 -3.92
C VAL A 15 -7.11 -3.60 -2.70
N ALA A 16 -8.23 -2.90 -2.57
CA ALA A 16 -9.13 -3.12 -1.43
C ALA A 16 -9.67 -4.55 -1.42
N ARG A 17 -10.04 -5.06 -2.60
CA ARG A 17 -10.53 -6.43 -2.69
C ARG A 17 -9.45 -7.44 -2.34
N GLU A 18 -8.23 -7.23 -2.85
CA GLU A 18 -7.14 -8.15 -2.59
C GLU A 18 -6.68 -8.10 -1.15
N SER A 19 -6.94 -7.00 -0.46
CA SER A 19 -6.54 -6.83 0.94
C SER A 19 -7.71 -7.06 1.89
N ALA A 20 -8.73 -7.79 1.45
CA ALA A 20 -9.92 -8.02 2.27
C ALA A 20 -9.60 -8.76 3.58
N LEU A 21 -8.52 -9.52 3.62
CA LEU A 21 -8.12 -10.26 4.81
C LEU A 21 -7.40 -9.39 5.84
N LEU A 22 -7.02 -8.17 5.46
CA LEU A 22 -6.40 -7.27 6.42
C LEU A 22 -7.43 -6.76 7.41
N PRO A 23 -7.02 -6.47 8.66
CA PRO A 23 -7.92 -5.78 9.59
C PRO A 23 -8.38 -4.45 9.00
N PRO A 24 -9.58 -3.97 9.36
CA PRO A 24 -10.11 -2.73 8.79
C PRO A 24 -9.16 -1.54 8.94
N ASP A 25 -8.52 -1.39 10.09
CA ASP A 25 -7.60 -0.28 10.32
C ASP A 25 -6.41 -0.34 9.36
N ALA A 26 -5.82 -1.53 9.22
CA ALA A 26 -4.68 -1.70 8.35
C ALA A 26 -5.07 -1.47 6.89
N ARG A 27 -6.26 -1.92 6.50
CA ARG A 27 -6.73 -1.72 5.14
C ARG A 27 -6.95 -0.25 4.85
N GLN A 28 -7.53 0.49 5.80
CA GLN A 28 -7.75 1.93 5.63
C GLN A 28 -6.43 2.66 5.49
N GLU A 29 -5.45 2.31 6.31
CA GLU A 29 -4.13 2.94 6.21
C GLU A 29 -3.49 2.67 4.86
N LEU A 30 -3.58 1.43 4.40
CA LEU A 30 -3.03 1.07 3.09
C LEU A 30 -3.68 1.88 2.00
N MET A 31 -5.01 1.98 2.01
CA MET A 31 -5.72 2.71 0.99
C MET A 31 -5.40 4.20 1.02
N ALA A 32 -5.27 4.77 2.22
CA ALA A 32 -4.93 6.18 2.37
C ALA A 32 -3.52 6.45 1.85
N ASP A 33 -2.58 5.58 2.19
CA ASP A 33 -1.19 5.75 1.74
C ASP A 33 -1.09 5.67 0.22
N LEU A 34 -1.78 4.69 -0.38
CA LEU A 34 -1.75 4.54 -1.82
C LEU A 34 -2.40 5.73 -2.52
N GLY A 35 -3.53 6.19 -1.98
CA GLY A 35 -4.21 7.35 -2.53
C GLY A 35 -3.34 8.59 -2.51
N GLU A 36 -2.67 8.82 -1.39
CA GLU A 36 -1.78 9.96 -1.25
C GLU A 36 -0.59 9.85 -2.21
N HIS A 37 -0.02 8.67 -2.30
CA HIS A 37 1.10 8.44 -3.20
C HIS A 37 0.70 8.74 -4.65
N ILE A 38 -0.48 8.28 -5.05
CA ILE A 38 -0.96 8.51 -6.40
C ILE A 38 -1.18 10.01 -6.64
N GLU A 39 -1.78 10.70 -5.67
CA GLU A 39 -2.02 12.14 -5.81
C GLU A 39 -0.73 12.92 -5.99
N VAL A 40 0.27 12.60 -5.18
CA VAL A 40 1.57 13.28 -5.27
C VAL A 40 2.21 12.99 -6.62
N ALA A 41 2.17 11.73 -7.05
CA ALA A 41 2.79 11.36 -8.32
C ALA A 41 2.09 12.02 -9.50
N LEU A 42 0.75 12.13 -9.44
CA LEU A 42 0.00 12.78 -10.51
C LEU A 42 0.28 14.28 -10.57
N ALA A 43 0.51 14.90 -9.41
CA ALA A 43 0.86 16.32 -9.38
C ALA A 43 2.19 16.54 -10.08
N GLN A 44 3.11 15.60 -9.97
CA GLN A 44 4.42 15.70 -10.62
C GLN A 44 4.38 15.27 -12.07
N ARG A 45 3.50 14.35 -12.40
CA ARG A 45 3.40 13.80 -13.76
C ARG A 45 1.95 13.79 -14.22
N PRO A 46 1.36 14.98 -14.52
CA PRO A 46 -0.01 15.04 -15.01
C PRO A 46 -0.16 14.21 -16.28
N GLY A 47 -1.20 13.40 -16.32
CA GLY A 47 -1.45 12.53 -17.46
C GLY A 47 -0.67 11.23 -17.44
N GLY A 48 0.18 11.02 -16.43
CA GLY A 48 0.98 9.80 -16.34
C GLY A 48 0.37 8.71 -15.48
N VAL A 49 -0.96 8.67 -15.35
CA VAL A 49 -1.61 7.76 -14.43
C VAL A 49 -1.28 6.30 -14.71
N ARG A 50 -1.25 5.91 -15.99
CA ARG A 50 -0.97 4.50 -16.33
C ARG A 50 0.43 4.09 -15.91
N GLU A 51 1.38 4.98 -16.14
CA GLU A 51 2.76 4.72 -15.75
C GLU A 51 2.89 4.66 -14.25
N ILE A 52 2.21 5.56 -13.54
CA ILE A 52 2.26 5.60 -12.09
C ILE A 52 1.71 4.29 -11.52
N LEU A 53 0.56 3.85 -12.01
CA LEU A 53 -0.05 2.62 -11.53
C LEU A 53 0.81 1.40 -11.85
N ALA A 54 1.46 1.40 -13.02
CA ALA A 54 2.36 0.33 -13.40
C ALA A 54 3.57 0.26 -12.47
N GLU A 55 4.09 1.42 -12.08
CA GLU A 55 5.22 1.48 -11.17
C GLU A 55 4.86 1.01 -9.77
N MET A 56 3.61 1.25 -9.36
CA MET A 56 3.15 0.79 -8.06
C MET A 56 3.00 -0.72 -8.00
N GLY A 57 2.71 -1.34 -9.14
CA GLY A 57 2.64 -2.78 -9.22
C GLY A 57 1.22 -3.31 -9.21
N ASP A 58 1.12 -4.63 -9.26
CA ASP A 58 -0.16 -5.34 -9.28
C ASP A 58 -0.86 -5.17 -7.93
N PRO A 59 -2.18 -4.88 -7.91
CA PRO A 59 -2.91 -4.80 -6.65
C PRO A 59 -2.75 -6.01 -5.75
N ARG A 60 -2.66 -7.19 -6.34
CA ARG A 60 -2.47 -8.42 -5.57
C ARG A 60 -1.11 -8.43 -4.88
N ALA A 61 -0.09 -7.96 -5.58
CA ALA A 61 1.26 -7.92 -5.00
C ALA A 61 1.33 -6.91 -3.85
N ILE A 62 0.65 -5.77 -4.02
CA ILE A 62 0.61 -4.76 -2.96
C ILE A 62 -0.07 -5.31 -1.73
N ALA A 63 -1.20 -6.00 -1.90
CA ALA A 63 -1.91 -6.59 -0.78
C ALA A 63 -1.08 -7.67 -0.09
N ALA A 64 -0.38 -8.50 -0.87
CA ALA A 64 0.46 -9.53 -0.30
C ALA A 64 1.60 -8.93 0.52
N THR A 65 2.22 -7.87 0.02
CA THR A 65 3.28 -7.19 0.75
C THR A 65 2.74 -6.60 2.05
N ALA A 66 1.58 -5.96 2.00
CA ALA A 66 0.97 -5.38 3.20
C ALA A 66 0.67 -6.45 4.24
N MET A 67 0.20 -7.61 3.81
CA MET A 67 -0.08 -8.71 4.74
C MET A 67 1.20 -9.23 5.37
N GLN A 68 2.29 -9.31 4.60
CA GLN A 68 3.57 -9.73 5.13
C GLN A 68 4.10 -8.72 6.15
N GLU A 69 3.98 -7.45 5.83
CA GLU A 69 4.45 -6.39 6.74
C GLU A 69 3.68 -6.40 8.05
N LEU A 70 2.39 -6.63 7.97
CA LEU A 70 1.56 -6.69 9.16
C LEU A 70 1.98 -7.87 10.04
N GLY A 71 2.20 -9.03 9.42
CA GLY A 71 2.65 -10.20 10.16
C GLY A 71 4.02 -10.01 10.76
N ASP A 72 4.95 -9.43 10.01
CA ASP A 72 6.29 -9.14 10.49
C ASP A 72 6.27 -8.15 11.64
N GLY A 73 5.43 -7.12 11.52
CA GLY A 73 5.30 -6.12 12.56
C GLY A 73 4.84 -6.72 13.88
N ARG A 74 3.93 -7.66 13.81
CA ARG A 74 3.48 -8.35 15.00
C ARG A 74 4.59 -9.18 15.62
N GLY A 75 5.35 -9.87 14.79
CA GLY A 75 6.44 -10.67 15.26
C GLY A 75 7.53 -9.85 15.88
N ALA A 76 7.81 -8.71 15.32
CA ALA A 76 8.80 -7.79 15.85
C ALA A 76 8.31 -7.19 17.16
N GLY A 77 7.13 -7.09 17.23
CA GLY A 77 6.46 -6.59 18.41
C GLY A 77 7.02 -5.33 18.89
N SER A 78 7.33 -5.58 18.45
CA SER A 78 7.56 -5.09 18.63
C SER A 78 8.40 -4.78 18.73
N GLY A 79 8.87 -4.74 18.73
CA GLY A 79 9.63 -4.39 18.63
C GLY A 79 10.43 -4.11 18.68
N PRO A 80 10.79 -4.04 18.87
CA PRO A 80 11.62 -3.73 18.71
C PRO A 80 12.44 -3.74 18.90
N ASP A 81 12.79 -3.79 18.87
CA ASP A 81 13.42 -3.89 18.80
C ASP A 81 14.27 -4.05 18.59
N ARG A 82 14.55 -4.23 18.64
CA ARG A 82 15.21 -4.51 18.18
C ARG A 82 16.01 -4.46 18.36
N GLY A 83 16.19 -4.51 18.75
CA GLY A 83 16.75 -4.46 18.84
C GLY A 83 17.24 -4.28 19.17
N PHE A 84 17.49 -4.15 19.41
CA PHE A 84 17.82 -4.15 19.74
C PHE A 84 18.23 -4.24 20.23
N GLY A 85 18.38 -4.50 20.44
CA GLY A 85 18.73 -4.72 20.87
C GLY A 85 19.31 -4.80 21.38
N VAL A 86 19.54 -4.78 21.62
CA VAL A 86 19.93 -4.94 21.91
C VAL A 86 20.54 -4.94 22.50
N GLY A 87 20.72 -5.02 22.73
CA GLY A 87 21.09 -5.03 23.06
C GLY A 87 21.61 -5.09 23.64
N PRO A 88 21.85 -5.18 23.96
CA PRO A 88 22.09 -5.13 24.27
C PRO A 88 22.05 -5.10 24.46
N GLY A 89 21.99 -5.00 24.43
CA GLY A 89 21.63 -4.83 24.20
C GLY A 89 21.57 -4.88 24.26
#